data_fa0abb6d34ed37db76ce2d5491210937
#
_entry.id   fa0abb6d34ed37db76ce2d5491210937
#
_cell.length_a   1.000
_cell.length_b   1.000
_cell.length_c   1.000
_cell.angle_alpha   90.00
_cell.angle_beta   90.00
_cell.angle_gamma   90.00
#
_symmetry.space_group_name_H-M   'P 1'
#
loop_
_entity.id
_entity.type
_entity.pdbx_description
1 polymer ?
#
loop_
_entity_poly.entity_id
_entity_poly.type
_entity_poly.pdbx_seq_one_letter_code
_entity_poly.pdbx_strand_id
1 'polypeptide(L)'
;NGFEAVFVGSGAGLPMFMHIPGENLKGVYSANEFLTRINLMKAYREDSDTPIMDLKGKKVAVVGGGNVAMDAARCSKRLGADVYVVYRRGMEELPARHEEVEHAIEEGVVFKTLNNPVQINGDEQDCVKSMTCIEMELGEPDASGRRRPVEKKGSEFELPVDAVIMSLGTTPNPLIKSTTKGLEV
;
A
#
# COMPACT_ATOMS: atom_id res chain seq x y z
N ASN A 1 -31.68 -8.12 -27.14
CA ASN A 1 -30.72 -7.37 -27.98
C ASN A 1 -29.88 -8.27 -28.92
N GLY A 2 -30.12 -9.61 -28.95
CA GLY A 2 -29.48 -10.55 -29.86
C GLY A 2 -28.03 -10.96 -29.47
N PHE A 3 -27.56 -10.59 -28.29
CA PHE A 3 -26.26 -11.07 -27.77
C PHE A 3 -26.44 -12.45 -27.11
N GLU A 4 -25.55 -13.39 -27.42
CA GLU A 4 -25.57 -14.75 -26.87
C GLU A 4 -24.71 -14.88 -25.61
N ALA A 5 -23.75 -13.97 -25.40
CA ALA A 5 -22.86 -13.93 -24.26
C ALA A 5 -22.52 -12.48 -23.86
N VAL A 6 -22.17 -12.30 -22.59
CA VAL A 6 -21.74 -11.01 -22.03
C VAL A 6 -20.44 -11.24 -21.22
N PHE A 7 -19.40 -10.49 -21.54
CA PHE A 7 -18.16 -10.42 -20.76
C PHE A 7 -18.20 -9.19 -19.85
N VAL A 8 -18.06 -9.39 -18.54
CA VAL A 8 -18.02 -8.30 -17.57
C VAL A 8 -16.56 -8.02 -17.19
N GLY A 9 -16.02 -6.95 -17.72
CA GLY A 9 -14.62 -6.52 -17.51
C GLY A 9 -14.54 -5.21 -16.74
N SER A 10 -15.23 -5.09 -15.60
CA SER A 10 -15.29 -3.85 -14.79
C SER A 10 -14.03 -3.58 -13.95
N GLY A 11 -13.06 -4.50 -13.94
CA GLY A 11 -11.81 -4.36 -13.20
C GLY A 11 -11.97 -4.55 -11.68
N ALA A 12 -10.89 -4.26 -10.95
CA ALA A 12 -10.80 -4.37 -9.51
C ALA A 12 -10.40 -3.01 -8.92
N GLY A 13 -11.34 -2.31 -8.29
CA GLY A 13 -11.16 -0.95 -7.77
C GLY A 13 -11.23 -0.83 -6.25
N LEU A 14 -11.62 -1.90 -5.53
CA LEU A 14 -11.73 -1.86 -4.08
C LEU A 14 -10.35 -2.12 -3.44
N PRO A 15 -9.79 -1.14 -2.70
CA PRO A 15 -8.49 -1.32 -2.05
C PRO A 15 -8.56 -2.36 -0.94
N MET A 16 -7.47 -3.10 -0.78
CA MET A 16 -7.29 -4.02 0.33
C MET A 16 -6.59 -3.32 1.50
N PHE A 17 -7.08 -3.62 2.70
CA PHE A 17 -6.50 -3.20 3.98
C PHE A 17 -6.06 -4.42 4.79
N MET A 18 -5.27 -4.20 5.83
CA MET A 18 -4.78 -5.26 6.72
C MET A 18 -5.77 -5.64 7.80
N HIS A 19 -6.76 -4.78 8.05
CA HIS A 19 -7.71 -4.86 9.17
C HIS A 19 -7.02 -4.78 10.54
N ILE A 20 -5.97 -3.94 10.63
CA ILE A 20 -5.26 -3.64 11.87
C ILE A 20 -5.81 -2.36 12.52
N PRO A 21 -5.64 -2.19 13.84
CA PRO A 21 -6.04 -0.95 14.53
C PRO A 21 -5.37 0.29 13.91
N GLY A 22 -6.13 1.37 13.78
CA GLY A 22 -5.65 2.66 13.32
C GLY A 22 -5.72 2.91 11.82
N GLU A 23 -6.23 1.98 11.00
CA GLU A 23 -6.37 2.19 9.55
C GLU A 23 -7.39 3.29 9.18
N ASN A 24 -8.19 3.75 10.13
CA ASN A 24 -9.15 4.86 9.97
C ASN A 24 -8.60 6.22 10.39
N LEU A 25 -7.35 6.32 10.81
CA LEU A 25 -6.72 7.58 11.20
C LEU A 25 -6.50 8.49 10.01
N LYS A 26 -6.50 9.80 10.28
CA LYS A 26 -6.11 10.83 9.30
C LYS A 26 -4.65 10.65 8.92
N GLY A 27 -4.37 10.57 7.62
CA GLY A 27 -3.03 10.26 7.10
C GLY A 27 -2.85 8.81 6.66
N VAL A 28 -3.89 7.96 6.82
CA VAL A 28 -3.94 6.63 6.20
C VAL A 28 -4.68 6.72 4.87
N TYR A 29 -4.05 6.25 3.81
CA TYR A 29 -4.58 6.23 2.44
C TYR A 29 -4.48 4.84 1.83
N SER A 30 -5.40 4.52 0.93
CA SER A 30 -5.10 3.47 -0.05
C SER A 30 -4.21 4.02 -1.16
N ALA A 31 -3.39 3.18 -1.77
CA ALA A 31 -2.57 3.59 -2.91
C ALA A 31 -3.42 4.10 -4.08
N ASN A 32 -4.59 3.49 -4.32
CA ASN A 32 -5.51 3.94 -5.35
C ASN A 32 -5.98 5.37 -5.12
N GLU A 33 -6.40 5.70 -3.91
CA GLU A 33 -6.82 7.06 -3.55
C GLU A 33 -5.66 8.03 -3.72
N PHE A 34 -4.51 7.72 -3.13
CA PHE A 34 -3.33 8.57 -3.18
C PHE A 34 -2.89 8.84 -4.62
N LEU A 35 -2.68 7.80 -5.42
CA LEU A 35 -2.24 7.93 -6.80
C LEU A 35 -3.27 8.61 -7.71
N THR A 36 -4.57 8.38 -7.48
CA THR A 36 -5.63 9.10 -8.20
C THR A 36 -5.56 10.59 -7.92
N ARG A 37 -5.42 11.00 -6.67
CA ARG A 37 -5.30 12.42 -6.30
C ARG A 37 -4.06 13.05 -6.91
N ILE A 38 -2.91 12.37 -6.88
CA ILE A 38 -1.66 12.89 -7.43
C ILE A 38 -1.69 12.92 -8.96
N ASN A 39 -1.90 11.79 -9.61
CA ASN A 39 -1.68 11.65 -11.05
C ASN A 39 -2.86 12.13 -11.88
N LEU A 40 -4.09 11.79 -11.49
CA LEU A 40 -5.28 12.10 -12.27
C LEU A 40 -5.84 13.47 -11.91
N MET A 41 -5.96 13.76 -10.61
CA MET A 41 -6.52 15.02 -10.11
C MET A 41 -5.45 16.11 -9.91
N LYS A 42 -4.16 15.77 -10.12
CA LYS A 42 -3.02 16.69 -10.09
C LYS A 42 -2.90 17.50 -8.79
N ALA A 43 -3.16 16.85 -7.66
CA ALA A 43 -3.16 17.48 -6.34
C ALA A 43 -1.83 18.14 -5.94
N TYR A 44 -0.74 17.85 -6.67
CA TYR A 44 0.58 18.45 -6.48
C TYR A 44 0.67 19.90 -7.02
N ARG A 45 -0.31 20.35 -7.79
CA ARG A 45 -0.29 21.70 -8.38
C ARG A 45 -0.83 22.71 -7.38
N GLU A 46 -0.25 23.91 -7.37
CA GLU A 46 -0.68 25.01 -6.50
C GLU A 46 -2.11 25.50 -6.78
N ASP A 47 -2.57 25.33 -8.02
CA ASP A 47 -3.92 25.71 -8.47
C ASP A 47 -4.95 24.56 -8.33
N SER A 48 -4.56 23.44 -7.70
CA SER A 48 -5.46 22.30 -7.46
C SER A 48 -6.28 22.52 -6.19
N ASP A 49 -7.58 22.28 -6.29
CA ASP A 49 -8.51 22.25 -5.15
C ASP A 49 -8.66 20.86 -4.54
N THR A 50 -7.96 19.86 -5.10
CA THR A 50 -7.96 18.49 -4.60
C THR A 50 -7.19 18.39 -3.28
N PRO A 51 -7.86 18.00 -2.18
CA PRO A 51 -7.21 17.92 -0.89
C PRO A 51 -6.20 16.76 -0.86
N ILE A 52 -4.99 17.08 -0.43
CA ILE A 52 -3.93 16.11 -0.11
C ILE A 52 -3.15 16.60 1.09
N MET A 53 -2.57 15.69 1.87
CA MET A 53 -1.64 16.06 2.91
C MET A 53 -0.37 16.65 2.29
N ASP A 54 0.14 17.74 2.84
CA ASP A 54 1.49 18.22 2.52
C ASP A 54 2.52 17.21 3.04
N LEU A 55 3.21 16.56 2.10
CA LEU A 55 4.18 15.53 2.41
C LEU A 55 5.62 16.04 2.53
N LYS A 56 5.86 17.34 2.30
CA LYS A 56 7.21 17.91 2.37
C LYS A 56 7.79 17.78 3.78
N GLY A 57 8.92 17.07 3.88
CA GLY A 57 9.59 16.81 5.15
C GLY A 57 8.87 15.82 6.07
N LYS A 58 7.80 15.18 5.59
CA LYS A 58 7.05 14.15 6.31
C LYS A 58 7.64 12.76 6.10
N LYS A 59 7.45 11.88 7.08
CA LYS A 59 7.80 10.48 6.99
C LYS A 59 6.60 9.68 6.52
N VAL A 60 6.74 8.97 5.41
CA VAL A 60 5.65 8.19 4.78
C VAL A 60 6.04 6.72 4.75
N ALA A 61 5.17 5.87 5.29
CA ALA A 61 5.28 4.43 5.12
C ALA A 61 4.36 3.96 3.98
N VAL A 62 4.91 3.26 3.00
CA VAL A 62 4.15 2.56 1.96
C VAL A 62 4.17 1.08 2.28
N VAL A 63 3.01 0.52 2.58
CA VAL A 63 2.86 -0.88 2.99
C VAL A 63 2.53 -1.74 1.78
N GLY A 64 3.47 -2.57 1.38
CA GLY A 64 3.34 -3.43 0.20
C GLY A 64 4.62 -3.50 -0.61
N GLY A 65 4.68 -4.39 -1.61
CA GLY A 65 5.90 -4.63 -2.39
C GLY A 65 5.67 -4.76 -3.90
N GLY A 66 4.47 -4.46 -4.40
CA GLY A 66 4.14 -4.51 -5.84
C GLY A 66 4.47 -3.21 -6.58
N ASN A 67 4.26 -3.19 -7.90
CA ASN A 67 4.50 -2.00 -8.74
C ASN A 67 3.74 -0.77 -8.22
N VAL A 68 2.50 -0.95 -7.76
CA VAL A 68 1.68 0.15 -7.19
C VAL A 68 2.33 0.73 -5.92
N ALA A 69 3.01 -0.11 -5.12
CA ALA A 69 3.76 0.37 -3.96
C ALA A 69 4.98 1.19 -4.39
N MET A 70 5.67 0.79 -5.46
CA MET A 70 6.78 1.57 -6.04
C MET A 70 6.30 2.92 -6.56
N ASP A 71 5.18 2.95 -7.29
CA ASP A 71 4.56 4.18 -7.77
C ASP A 71 4.20 5.12 -6.61
N ALA A 72 3.54 4.60 -5.58
CA ALA A 72 3.16 5.39 -4.40
C ALA A 72 4.38 5.93 -3.64
N ALA A 73 5.42 5.11 -3.49
CA ALA A 73 6.67 5.49 -2.82
C ALA A 73 7.41 6.60 -3.59
N ARG A 74 7.58 6.43 -4.90
CA ARG A 74 8.26 7.41 -5.76
C ARG A 74 7.47 8.71 -5.85
N CYS A 75 6.14 8.67 -5.98
CA CYS A 75 5.29 9.86 -5.94
C CYS A 75 5.43 10.61 -4.60
N SER A 76 5.40 9.89 -3.47
CA SER A 76 5.59 10.49 -2.15
C SER A 76 6.98 11.13 -2.02
N LYS A 77 8.02 10.47 -2.53
CA LYS A 77 9.39 11.01 -2.53
C LYS A 77 9.51 12.29 -3.34
N ARG A 78 8.90 12.35 -4.52
CA ARG A 78 8.86 13.54 -5.38
C ARG A 78 8.07 14.70 -4.78
N LEU A 79 7.13 14.41 -3.87
CA LEU A 79 6.43 15.41 -3.06
C LEU A 79 7.23 15.87 -1.83
N GLY A 80 8.46 15.41 -1.67
CA GLY A 80 9.41 15.86 -0.65
C GLY A 80 9.35 15.08 0.66
N ALA A 81 8.75 13.87 0.67
CA ALA A 81 8.71 13.01 1.84
C ALA A 81 10.00 12.19 2.03
N ASP A 82 10.24 11.77 3.28
CA ASP A 82 11.11 10.64 3.60
C ASP A 82 10.29 9.36 3.57
N VAL A 83 10.62 8.44 2.66
CA VAL A 83 9.75 7.32 2.33
C VAL A 83 10.36 5.99 2.73
N TYR A 84 9.55 5.18 3.42
CA TYR A 84 9.84 3.79 3.78
C TYR A 84 8.87 2.86 3.05
N VAL A 85 9.37 1.90 2.29
CA VAL A 85 8.57 0.77 1.81
C VAL A 85 8.65 -0.34 2.86
N VAL A 86 7.52 -0.66 3.48
CA VAL A 86 7.42 -1.70 4.51
C VAL A 86 6.84 -2.96 3.88
N TYR A 87 7.63 -4.04 3.90
CA TYR A 87 7.26 -5.29 3.25
C TYR A 87 7.59 -6.50 4.11
N ARG A 88 6.61 -7.41 4.24
CA ARG A 88 6.70 -8.57 5.15
C ARG A 88 7.65 -9.70 4.72
N ARG A 89 8.18 -9.66 3.50
CA ARG A 89 9.18 -10.63 2.99
C ARG A 89 10.49 -9.90 2.69
N GLY A 90 11.47 -10.63 2.13
CA GLY A 90 12.76 -10.07 1.72
C GLY A 90 12.71 -9.27 0.43
N MET A 91 13.83 -8.64 0.08
CA MET A 91 13.99 -7.88 -1.17
C MET A 91 13.77 -8.75 -2.41
N GLU A 92 14.25 -10.00 -2.37
CA GLU A 92 14.14 -10.94 -3.49
C GLU A 92 12.71 -11.44 -3.72
N GLU A 93 11.85 -11.35 -2.70
CA GLU A 93 10.45 -11.73 -2.77
C GLU A 93 9.52 -10.57 -3.15
N LEU A 94 10.05 -9.39 -3.48
CA LEU A 94 9.24 -8.26 -3.97
C LEU A 94 8.55 -8.64 -5.28
N PRO A 95 7.21 -8.52 -5.37
CA PRO A 95 6.51 -8.80 -6.62
C PRO A 95 6.60 -7.67 -7.66
N ALA A 96 7.18 -6.53 -7.29
CA ALA A 96 7.44 -5.44 -8.22
C ALA A 96 8.49 -5.84 -9.25
N ARG A 97 8.45 -5.22 -10.41
CA ARG A 97 9.50 -5.36 -11.42
C ARG A 97 10.82 -4.85 -10.85
N HIS A 98 11.90 -5.53 -11.17
CA HIS A 98 13.24 -5.19 -10.68
C HIS A 98 13.62 -3.73 -11.00
N GLU A 99 13.35 -3.31 -12.22
CA GLU A 99 13.58 -1.92 -12.68
C GLU A 99 12.84 -0.88 -11.82
N GLU A 100 11.59 -1.17 -11.40
CA GLU A 100 10.82 -0.25 -10.55
C GLU A 100 11.38 -0.17 -9.14
N VAL A 101 11.93 -1.27 -8.63
CA VAL A 101 12.61 -1.30 -7.34
C VAL A 101 13.92 -0.51 -7.41
N GLU A 102 14.72 -0.70 -8.46
CA GLU A 102 15.95 0.05 -8.70
C GLU A 102 15.68 1.56 -8.77
N HIS A 103 14.70 1.99 -9.57
CA HIS A 103 14.32 3.40 -9.65
C HIS A 103 13.87 3.97 -8.29
N ALA A 104 13.14 3.20 -7.49
CA ALA A 104 12.75 3.64 -6.15
C ALA A 104 13.98 3.83 -5.23
N ILE A 105 14.96 2.92 -5.30
CA ILE A 105 16.22 3.03 -4.55
C ILE A 105 17.02 4.25 -5.00
N GLU A 106 17.16 4.47 -6.31
CA GLU A 106 17.87 5.62 -6.89
C GLU A 106 17.24 6.96 -6.47
N GLU A 107 15.91 7.02 -6.36
CA GLU A 107 15.18 8.18 -5.87
C GLU A 107 15.27 8.35 -4.33
N GLY A 108 15.94 7.43 -3.63
CA GLY A 108 16.20 7.51 -2.18
C GLY A 108 15.05 6.99 -1.31
N VAL A 109 14.25 6.05 -1.83
CA VAL A 109 13.28 5.29 -1.03
C VAL A 109 14.02 4.25 -0.18
N VAL A 110 13.69 4.16 1.10
CA VAL A 110 14.29 3.20 2.03
C VAL A 110 13.40 1.98 2.17
N PHE A 111 13.95 0.79 1.92
CA PHE A 111 13.23 -0.47 2.06
C PHE A 111 13.39 -1.05 3.47
N LYS A 112 12.29 -1.28 4.14
CA LYS A 112 12.17 -2.00 5.41
C LYS A 112 11.49 -3.35 5.13
N THR A 113 12.27 -4.27 4.60
CA THR A 113 11.84 -5.64 4.34
C THR A 113 11.86 -6.48 5.61
N LEU A 114 11.20 -7.63 5.60
CA LEU A 114 11.00 -8.48 6.77
C LEU A 114 10.37 -7.74 7.95
N ASN A 115 9.44 -6.83 7.65
CA ASN A 115 8.68 -6.07 8.61
C ASN A 115 7.19 -6.08 8.24
N ASN A 116 6.32 -6.32 9.21
CA ASN A 116 4.87 -6.34 9.02
C ASN A 116 4.20 -5.37 9.99
N PRO A 117 3.38 -4.43 9.52
CA PRO A 117 2.59 -3.58 10.40
C PRO A 117 1.57 -4.39 11.20
N VAL A 118 1.41 -4.06 12.48
CA VAL A 118 0.41 -4.67 13.36
C VAL A 118 -0.55 -3.64 13.94
N GLN A 119 -0.18 -2.36 13.94
CA GLN A 119 -1.01 -1.26 14.41
C GLN A 119 -0.51 0.07 13.84
N ILE A 120 -1.42 1.01 13.57
CA ILE A 120 -1.12 2.40 13.29
C ILE A 120 -1.54 3.22 14.51
N ASN A 121 -0.63 4.08 15.00
CA ASN A 121 -0.85 4.86 16.21
C ASN A 121 -1.16 6.31 15.83
N GLY A 122 -2.21 6.86 16.44
CA GLY A 122 -2.63 8.25 16.28
C GLY A 122 -2.16 9.16 17.41
N ASP A 123 -2.25 10.45 17.15
CA ASP A 123 -2.17 11.51 18.16
C ASP A 123 -3.56 11.87 18.70
N GLU A 124 -3.63 12.92 19.54
CA GLU A 124 -4.88 13.43 20.15
C GLU A 124 -5.88 13.99 19.13
N GLN A 125 -5.46 14.27 17.89
CA GLN A 125 -6.27 14.76 16.78
C GLN A 125 -6.67 13.67 15.78
N ASP A 126 -6.43 12.40 16.12
CA ASP A 126 -6.61 11.24 15.23
C ASP A 126 -5.73 11.30 13.96
N CYS A 127 -4.58 11.97 14.02
CA CYS A 127 -3.59 11.97 12.94
C CYS A 127 -2.54 10.88 13.17
N VAL A 128 -2.05 10.26 12.11
CA VAL A 128 -0.97 9.27 12.18
C VAL A 128 0.27 9.89 12.82
N LYS A 129 0.84 9.20 13.80
CA LYS A 129 2.06 9.57 14.52
C LYS A 129 3.17 8.52 14.37
N SER A 130 2.79 7.26 14.32
CA SER A 130 3.72 6.16 14.16
C SER A 130 2.99 4.89 13.71
N MET A 131 3.77 3.88 13.38
CA MET A 131 3.28 2.54 13.04
C MET A 131 4.07 1.52 13.83
N THR A 132 3.36 0.63 14.55
CA THR A 132 3.97 -0.51 15.22
C THR A 132 4.15 -1.63 14.20
N CYS A 133 5.38 -2.08 14.02
CA CYS A 133 5.75 -3.19 13.17
C CYS A 133 6.31 -4.35 13.98
N ILE A 134 6.20 -5.56 13.46
CA ILE A 134 6.86 -6.76 13.96
C ILE A 134 7.86 -7.26 12.92
N GLU A 135 9.03 -7.74 13.36
CA GLU A 135 9.99 -8.39 12.48
C GLU A 135 9.44 -9.73 11.98
N MET A 136 9.79 -10.05 10.74
CA MET A 136 9.39 -11.30 10.09
C MET A 136 10.62 -12.15 9.80
N GLU A 137 10.43 -13.46 9.77
CA GLU A 137 11.38 -14.43 9.28
C GLU A 137 10.78 -15.17 8.07
N LEU A 138 11.62 -15.61 7.14
CA LEU A 138 11.18 -16.42 6.02
C LEU A 138 11.22 -17.89 6.42
N GLY A 139 10.06 -18.53 6.46
CA GLY A 139 9.91 -19.97 6.64
C GLY A 139 10.22 -20.75 5.37
N GLU A 140 9.87 -22.03 5.38
CA GLU A 140 10.03 -22.92 4.22
C GLU A 140 9.21 -22.45 3.01
N PRO A 141 9.70 -22.71 1.78
CA PRO A 141 8.97 -22.42 0.57
C PRO A 141 7.64 -23.20 0.50
N ASP A 142 6.59 -22.53 0.06
CA ASP A 142 5.31 -23.18 -0.26
C ASP A 142 5.38 -23.91 -1.63
N ALA A 143 4.28 -24.54 -2.04
CA ALA A 143 4.18 -25.26 -3.31
C ALA A 143 4.44 -24.38 -4.56
N SER A 144 4.38 -23.06 -4.42
CA SER A 144 4.72 -22.07 -5.46
C SER A 144 6.18 -21.60 -5.41
N GLY A 145 6.99 -22.16 -4.49
CA GLY A 145 8.38 -21.74 -4.25
C GLY A 145 8.52 -20.45 -3.44
N ARG A 146 7.42 -19.86 -2.96
CA ARG A 146 7.44 -18.64 -2.15
C ARG A 146 7.59 -18.97 -0.68
N ARG A 147 8.55 -18.33 -0.02
CA ARG A 147 8.75 -18.46 1.42
C ARG A 147 7.63 -17.75 2.18
N ARG A 148 7.02 -18.47 3.12
CA ARG A 148 5.97 -17.92 3.97
C ARG A 148 6.61 -16.99 5.03
N PRO A 149 6.13 -15.74 5.17
CA PRO A 149 6.59 -14.88 6.25
C PRO A 149 6.01 -15.36 7.58
N VAL A 150 6.86 -15.45 8.60
CA VAL A 150 6.53 -15.87 9.97
C VAL A 150 6.88 -14.74 10.92
N GLU A 151 6.00 -14.44 11.85
CA GLU A 151 6.22 -13.38 12.85
C GLU A 151 7.25 -13.83 13.88
N LYS A 152 8.22 -12.96 14.14
CA LYS A 152 9.21 -13.12 15.22
C LYS A 152 8.63 -12.51 16.48
N LYS A 153 8.05 -13.34 17.33
CA LYS A 153 7.39 -12.89 18.57
C LYS A 153 8.32 -12.07 19.48
N GLY A 154 7.80 -10.95 19.98
CA GLY A 154 8.54 -10.07 20.88
C GLY A 154 9.54 -9.15 20.17
N SER A 155 9.40 -8.98 18.85
CA SER A 155 10.23 -8.08 18.04
C SER A 155 9.49 -6.81 17.61
N GLU A 156 8.38 -6.51 18.26
CA GLU A 156 7.59 -5.33 17.96
C GLU A 156 8.42 -4.05 18.19
N PHE A 157 8.36 -3.14 17.24
CA PHE A 157 9.01 -1.84 17.35
C PHE A 157 8.13 -0.74 16.73
N GLU A 158 8.38 0.48 17.18
CA GLU A 158 7.66 1.66 16.68
C GLU A 158 8.46 2.33 15.56
N LEU A 159 7.82 2.53 14.42
CA LEU A 159 8.34 3.29 13.29
C LEU A 159 7.63 4.65 13.25
N PRO A 160 8.30 5.76 13.57
CA PRO A 160 7.72 7.10 13.47
C PRO A 160 7.40 7.44 12.02
N VAL A 161 6.13 7.73 11.74
CA VAL A 161 5.63 8.13 10.41
C VAL A 161 4.47 9.11 10.56
N ASP A 162 4.30 10.00 9.60
CA ASP A 162 3.24 11.00 9.55
C ASP A 162 2.07 10.57 8.65
N ALA A 163 2.33 9.62 7.73
CA ALA A 163 1.32 9.04 6.85
C ALA A 163 1.63 7.58 6.50
N VAL A 164 0.57 6.83 6.20
CA VAL A 164 0.65 5.43 5.77
C VAL A 164 -0.15 5.25 4.49
N ILE A 165 0.45 4.63 3.48
CA ILE A 165 -0.19 4.31 2.20
C ILE A 165 -0.28 2.79 2.06
N MET A 166 -1.50 2.26 2.09
CA MET A 166 -1.77 0.83 1.93
C MET A 166 -1.74 0.45 0.46
N SER A 167 -0.75 -0.37 0.06
CA SER A 167 -0.51 -0.82 -1.31
C SER A 167 -0.58 -2.34 -1.44
N LEU A 168 -1.63 -2.95 -0.86
CA LEU A 168 -1.78 -4.40 -0.77
C LEU A 168 -2.50 -5.03 -1.97
N GLY A 169 -2.91 -4.22 -2.93
CA GLY A 169 -3.68 -4.62 -4.08
C GLY A 169 -5.15 -4.23 -3.99
N THR A 170 -5.93 -4.70 -4.96
CA THR A 170 -7.35 -4.38 -5.11
C THR A 170 -8.15 -5.63 -5.39
N THR A 171 -9.44 -5.59 -5.07
CA THR A 171 -10.40 -6.66 -5.38
C THR A 171 -11.51 -6.16 -6.28
N PRO A 172 -12.14 -7.03 -7.09
CA PRO A 172 -13.34 -6.70 -7.85
C PRO A 172 -14.49 -6.29 -6.92
N ASN A 173 -15.40 -5.46 -7.44
CA ASN A 173 -16.59 -5.12 -6.70
C ASN A 173 -17.49 -6.37 -6.51
N PRO A 174 -17.72 -6.84 -5.28
CA PRO A 174 -18.50 -8.06 -5.02
C PRO A 174 -19.98 -7.91 -5.37
N LEU A 175 -20.46 -6.68 -5.57
CA LEU A 175 -21.85 -6.39 -5.88
C LEU A 175 -22.29 -7.08 -7.19
N ILE A 176 -21.44 -7.06 -8.22
CA ILE A 176 -21.76 -7.67 -9.53
C ILE A 176 -22.05 -9.16 -9.36
N LYS A 177 -21.15 -9.89 -8.67
CA LYS A 177 -21.36 -11.31 -8.40
C LYS A 177 -22.58 -11.57 -7.51
N SER A 178 -22.72 -10.81 -6.43
CA SER A 178 -23.78 -11.04 -5.42
C SER A 178 -25.18 -10.73 -5.94
N THR A 179 -25.32 -9.82 -6.91
CA THR A 179 -26.61 -9.41 -7.48
C THR A 179 -26.94 -10.13 -8.79
N THR A 180 -25.99 -10.86 -9.40
CA THR A 180 -26.21 -11.54 -10.68
C THR A 180 -26.22 -13.06 -10.45
N LYS A 181 -27.44 -13.62 -10.35
CA LYS A 181 -27.63 -15.05 -10.14
C LYS A 181 -27.07 -15.85 -11.32
N GLY A 182 -26.23 -16.85 -11.02
CA GLY A 182 -25.62 -17.74 -12.03
C GLY A 182 -24.36 -17.16 -12.71
N LEU A 183 -23.86 -16.00 -12.28
CA LEU A 183 -22.57 -15.49 -12.74
C LEU A 183 -21.44 -16.23 -12.03
N GLU A 184 -20.62 -16.93 -12.80
CA GLU A 184 -19.36 -17.55 -12.35
C GLU A 184 -18.20 -16.55 -12.52
N VAL A 185 -17.34 -16.43 -11.52
CA VAL A 185 -16.17 -15.51 -11.48
C VAL A 185 -15.00 -16.18 -10.81
#